data_5ef8e795db333553a8c98aa3b9a0c158
#
_entry.id   5ef8e795db333553a8c98aa3b9a0c158
#
_cell.length_a   1.000
_cell.length_b   1.000
_cell.length_c   1.000
_cell.angle_alpha   90.00
_cell.angle_beta   90.00
_cell.angle_gamma   90.00
#
_symmetry.space_group_name_H-M   'P 1'
#
loop_
_entity.id
_entity.type
_entity.pdbx_description
1 polymer ?
#
loop_
_entity_poly.entity_id
_entity_poly.type
_entity_poly.pdbx_seq_one_letter_code
_entity_poly.pdbx_strand_id
1 'polypeptide(L)'
;MARTVEISIPATAFTPKSSSGAQFVAHTHSDVSRSALAFDTGSDEFAFSAPFVMPASYAAGDVKVDVYFYSASANSGTAAWTVTLEAVTASADTLDLEASSSIPTGTAGTHSMGGTAGDLRKLSITLSATSKDSVAAGDQVRFGLSRTTASDDVAGDLFVPFVVIYEGT
;
A
#
# COMPACT_ATOMS: atom_id res chain seq x y z
N MET A 1 19.00 12.58 2.31
CA MET A 1 18.95 12.78 0.86
C MET A 1 17.55 13.26 0.49
N ALA A 2 17.43 14.18 -0.48
CA ALA A 2 16.14 14.62 -0.98
C ALA A 2 15.54 13.48 -1.83
N ARG A 3 14.25 13.18 -1.65
CA ARG A 3 13.51 12.24 -2.49
C ARG A 3 13.28 12.89 -3.85
N THR A 4 13.59 12.21 -4.96
CA THR A 4 13.41 12.75 -6.31
C THR A 4 11.98 12.62 -6.81
N VAL A 5 11.28 11.59 -6.33
CA VAL A 5 9.85 11.35 -6.55
C VAL A 5 9.20 11.06 -5.20
N GLU A 6 8.07 11.68 -4.92
CA GLU A 6 7.25 11.36 -3.75
C GLU A 6 5.76 11.48 -4.11
N ILE A 7 5.01 10.41 -3.91
CA ILE A 7 3.58 10.32 -4.17
C ILE A 7 2.90 9.87 -2.89
N SER A 8 2.02 10.69 -2.34
CA SER A 8 1.18 10.33 -1.20
C SER A 8 -0.19 9.87 -1.70
N ILE A 9 -0.61 8.67 -1.30
CA ILE A 9 -1.88 8.06 -1.68
C ILE A 9 -2.73 7.96 -0.41
N PRO A 10 -3.77 8.82 -0.26
CA PRO A 10 -4.66 8.74 0.89
C PRO A 10 -5.58 7.51 0.79
N ALA A 11 -6.13 7.05 1.92
CA ALA A 11 -7.08 5.94 1.97
C ALA A 11 -8.24 6.09 0.98
N THR A 12 -8.71 7.33 0.77
CA THR A 12 -9.82 7.66 -0.15
C THR A 12 -9.49 7.42 -1.63
N ALA A 13 -8.22 7.27 -1.98
CA ALA A 13 -7.78 6.97 -3.34
C ALA A 13 -7.63 5.46 -3.60
N PHE A 14 -8.02 4.61 -2.65
CA PHE A 14 -8.01 3.17 -2.83
C PHE A 14 -9.41 2.63 -3.12
N THR A 15 -9.45 1.54 -3.85
CA THR A 15 -10.63 0.71 -4.08
C THR A 15 -10.36 -0.67 -3.46
N PRO A 16 -11.13 -1.09 -2.44
CA PRO A 16 -11.07 -2.45 -1.93
C PRO A 16 -11.36 -3.48 -3.01
N LYS A 17 -10.72 -4.63 -2.95
CA LYS A 17 -11.04 -5.76 -3.83
C LYS A 17 -12.48 -6.24 -3.56
N SER A 18 -13.19 -6.68 -4.58
CA SER A 18 -14.60 -7.12 -4.48
C SER A 18 -14.83 -8.34 -3.58
N SER A 19 -13.80 -9.19 -3.44
CA SER A 19 -13.77 -10.29 -2.48
C SER A 19 -12.48 -10.21 -1.68
N SER A 20 -12.54 -10.40 -0.38
CA SER A 20 -11.39 -10.21 0.53
C SER A 20 -10.78 -8.80 0.39
N GLY A 21 -11.61 -7.79 0.31
CA GLY A 21 -11.19 -6.39 0.23
C GLY A 21 -11.21 -5.74 1.59
N ALA A 22 -10.20 -4.88 1.86
CA ALA A 22 -10.21 -3.99 3.01
C ALA A 22 -11.48 -3.14 3.02
N GLN A 23 -11.89 -2.68 4.19
CA GLN A 23 -13.07 -1.83 4.33
C GLN A 23 -12.68 -0.36 4.39
N PHE A 24 -13.46 0.50 3.72
CA PHE A 24 -13.31 1.93 3.89
C PHE A 24 -14.04 2.39 5.14
N VAL A 25 -13.34 3.00 6.08
CA VAL A 25 -13.90 3.47 7.34
C VAL A 25 -13.63 4.95 7.56
N ALA A 26 -14.56 5.61 8.25
CA ALA A 26 -14.40 6.95 8.75
C ALA A 26 -14.44 6.91 10.29
N HIS A 27 -13.33 7.21 10.92
CA HIS A 27 -13.29 7.42 12.37
C HIS A 27 -13.75 8.84 12.68
N THR A 28 -14.94 8.95 13.26
CA THR A 28 -15.48 10.24 13.71
C THR A 28 -15.21 10.42 15.20
N HIS A 29 -14.46 11.44 15.52
CA HIS A 29 -14.36 12.00 16.89
C HIS A 29 -15.18 13.30 16.93
N SER A 30 -15.51 13.79 18.13
CA SER A 30 -16.33 15.01 18.29
C SER A 30 -15.90 16.19 17.40
N ASP A 31 -14.62 16.29 17.08
CA ASP A 31 -14.03 17.43 16.38
C ASP A 31 -13.30 17.06 15.08
N VAL A 32 -13.09 15.77 14.78
CA VAL A 32 -12.28 15.31 13.64
C VAL A 32 -12.82 14.04 13.05
N SER A 33 -12.96 14.00 11.71
CA SER A 33 -13.18 12.77 10.94
C SER A 33 -11.89 12.40 10.20
N ARG A 34 -11.49 11.13 10.31
CA ARG A 34 -10.33 10.58 9.60
C ARG A 34 -10.74 9.35 8.82
N SER A 35 -10.42 9.35 7.53
CA SER A 35 -10.64 8.18 6.68
C SER A 35 -9.44 7.24 6.74
N ALA A 36 -9.72 5.95 6.76
CA ALA A 36 -8.71 4.91 6.68
C ALA A 36 -9.25 3.68 5.93
N LEU A 37 -8.37 2.84 5.45
CA LEU A 37 -8.69 1.47 5.06
C LEU A 37 -8.52 0.59 6.30
N ALA A 38 -9.56 -0.15 6.66
CA ALA A 38 -9.50 -1.18 7.69
C ALA A 38 -9.20 -2.53 7.04
N PHE A 39 -8.22 -3.20 7.57
CA PHE A 39 -7.81 -4.54 7.18
C PHE A 39 -8.04 -5.47 8.37
N ASP A 40 -8.93 -6.45 8.21
CA ASP A 40 -9.28 -7.40 9.25
C ASP A 40 -8.14 -8.38 9.56
N THR A 41 -8.20 -8.98 10.74
CA THR A 41 -7.36 -10.12 11.08
C THR A 41 -7.99 -11.43 10.58
N GLY A 42 -7.18 -12.43 10.27
CA GLY A 42 -7.63 -13.79 9.97
C GLY A 42 -7.90 -14.10 8.50
N SER A 43 -7.83 -13.12 7.60
CA SER A 43 -7.86 -13.33 6.15
C SER A 43 -6.95 -12.31 5.45
N ASP A 44 -6.38 -12.72 4.32
CA ASP A 44 -5.65 -11.77 3.49
C ASP A 44 -6.63 -10.80 2.84
N GLU A 45 -6.45 -9.52 3.08
CA GLU A 45 -7.29 -8.47 2.53
C GLU A 45 -6.51 -7.52 1.64
N PHE A 46 -7.17 -7.01 0.59
CA PHE A 46 -6.52 -6.27 -0.49
C PHE A 46 -7.24 -4.95 -0.80
N ALA A 47 -6.45 -3.94 -1.13
CA ALA A 47 -6.93 -2.70 -1.72
C ALA A 47 -5.97 -2.23 -2.81
N PHE A 48 -6.51 -1.62 -3.88
CA PHE A 48 -5.72 -1.08 -4.99
C PHE A 48 -5.94 0.43 -5.10
N SER A 49 -4.86 1.17 -5.33
CA SER A 49 -4.97 2.61 -5.56
C SER A 49 -5.69 2.93 -6.88
N ALA A 50 -6.27 4.11 -6.95
CA ALA A 50 -6.55 4.71 -8.26
C ALA A 50 -5.25 4.76 -9.08
N PRO A 51 -5.33 4.57 -10.41
CA PRO A 51 -4.16 4.69 -11.27
C PRO A 51 -3.56 6.10 -11.21
N PHE A 52 -2.24 6.18 -11.27
CA PHE A 52 -1.51 7.43 -11.40
C PHE A 52 -0.39 7.29 -12.45
N VAL A 53 0.18 8.39 -12.89
CA VAL A 53 1.31 8.36 -13.83
C VAL A 53 2.61 8.52 -13.06
N MET A 54 3.59 7.64 -13.33
CA MET A 54 4.91 7.75 -12.75
C MET A 54 5.57 9.06 -13.23
N PRO A 55 6.01 9.95 -12.32
CA PRO A 55 6.56 11.24 -12.68
C PRO A 55 7.75 11.17 -13.64
N ALA A 56 7.90 12.17 -14.49
CA ALA A 56 9.01 12.26 -15.45
C ALA A 56 10.39 12.36 -14.78
N SER A 57 10.44 12.74 -13.49
CA SER A 57 11.67 12.78 -12.70
C SER A 57 12.10 11.42 -12.12
N TYR A 58 11.31 10.37 -12.32
CA TYR A 58 11.67 9.02 -11.88
C TYR A 58 12.87 8.50 -12.72
N ALA A 59 13.93 8.12 -12.05
CA ALA A 59 15.19 7.70 -12.70
C ALA A 59 15.38 6.17 -12.77
N ALA A 60 14.27 5.42 -12.66
CA ALA A 60 14.22 3.96 -12.68
C ALA A 60 14.95 3.26 -11.51
N GLY A 61 15.17 3.98 -10.41
CA GLY A 61 15.68 3.43 -9.16
C GLY A 61 14.70 2.45 -8.50
N ASP A 62 15.04 1.94 -7.32
CA ASP A 62 14.11 1.17 -6.51
C ASP A 62 12.91 2.01 -6.09
N VAL A 63 11.74 1.40 -6.05
CA VAL A 63 10.53 2.03 -5.52
C VAL A 63 10.39 1.67 -4.05
N LYS A 64 10.41 2.66 -3.17
CA LYS A 64 10.16 2.48 -1.74
C LYS A 64 8.76 2.89 -1.39
N VAL A 65 8.15 2.12 -0.49
CA VAL A 65 6.79 2.31 -0.02
C VAL A 65 6.81 2.43 1.49
N ASP A 66 6.39 3.57 2.01
CA ASP A 66 6.13 3.76 3.43
C ASP A 66 4.62 3.54 3.69
N VAL A 67 4.26 2.43 4.33
CA VAL A 67 2.90 2.16 4.77
C VAL A 67 2.73 2.75 6.16
N TYR A 68 1.80 3.69 6.31
CA TYR A 68 1.44 4.27 7.59
C TYR A 68 0.17 3.62 8.11
N PHE A 69 0.21 3.09 9.32
CA PHE A 69 -0.91 2.33 9.88
C PHE A 69 -0.97 2.44 11.40
N TYR A 70 -2.13 2.11 11.96
CA TYR A 70 -2.35 2.07 13.41
C TYR A 70 -3.40 1.01 13.74
N SER A 71 -3.50 0.64 15.04
CA SER A 71 -4.59 -0.16 15.58
C SER A 71 -5.43 0.68 16.53
N ALA A 72 -6.75 0.51 16.51
CA ALA A 72 -7.65 1.17 17.47
C ALA A 72 -7.51 0.64 18.90
N SER A 73 -6.92 -0.54 19.07
CA SER A 73 -6.67 -1.18 20.36
C SER A 73 -5.19 -1.23 20.69
N ALA A 74 -4.85 -1.32 21.97
CA ALA A 74 -3.49 -1.58 22.42
C ALA A 74 -3.11 -3.02 22.04
N ASN A 75 -2.40 -3.17 20.93
CA ASN A 75 -1.95 -4.46 20.40
C ASN A 75 -0.44 -4.59 20.51
N SER A 76 0.01 -5.78 20.88
CA SER A 76 1.37 -6.27 20.69
C SER A 76 1.37 -7.27 19.54
N GLY A 77 2.54 -7.68 19.10
CA GLY A 77 2.66 -8.61 17.99
C GLY A 77 3.25 -7.96 16.75
N THR A 78 3.17 -8.65 15.64
CA THR A 78 3.79 -8.27 14.37
C THR A 78 2.71 -8.08 13.31
N ALA A 79 2.63 -6.89 12.73
CA ALA A 79 1.82 -6.61 11.55
C ALA A 79 2.58 -7.01 10.29
N ALA A 80 1.92 -7.71 9.36
CA ALA A 80 2.51 -8.13 8.09
C ALA A 80 1.78 -7.49 6.91
N TRP A 81 2.53 -6.79 6.06
CA TRP A 81 2.04 -6.11 4.88
C TRP A 81 2.72 -6.62 3.63
N THR A 82 1.96 -6.73 2.55
CA THR A 82 2.50 -6.96 1.22
C THR A 82 2.11 -5.82 0.30
N VAL A 83 3.08 -5.32 -0.46
CA VAL A 83 2.88 -4.27 -1.45
C VAL A 83 3.17 -4.80 -2.84
N THR A 84 2.39 -4.36 -3.81
CA THR A 84 2.54 -4.67 -5.24
C THR A 84 2.50 -3.39 -6.05
N LEU A 85 3.11 -3.42 -7.22
CA LEU A 85 3.06 -2.31 -8.16
C LEU A 85 2.88 -2.89 -9.55
N GLU A 86 1.84 -2.47 -10.25
CA GLU A 86 1.60 -2.78 -11.65
C GLU A 86 1.91 -1.55 -12.49
N ALA A 87 2.74 -1.71 -13.50
CA ALA A 87 3.08 -0.64 -14.44
C ALA A 87 2.64 -1.01 -15.85
N VAL A 88 2.06 -0.06 -16.56
CA VAL A 88 1.60 -0.23 -17.93
C VAL A 88 2.14 0.92 -18.78
N THR A 89 2.97 0.59 -19.76
CA THR A 89 3.50 1.55 -20.72
C THR A 89 2.50 1.76 -21.85
N ALA A 90 1.98 2.97 -21.97
CA ALA A 90 0.99 3.31 -22.99
C ALA A 90 1.53 3.03 -24.42
N SER A 91 0.71 2.40 -25.24
CA SER A 91 1.02 2.02 -26.62
C SER A 91 2.17 1.01 -26.81
N ALA A 92 2.75 0.49 -25.75
CA ALA A 92 3.77 -0.55 -25.77
C ALA A 92 3.26 -1.86 -25.21
N ASP A 93 2.56 -1.80 -24.07
CA ASP A 93 1.94 -2.98 -23.47
C ASP A 93 0.61 -3.32 -24.15
N THR A 94 0.36 -4.61 -24.24
CA THR A 94 -0.88 -5.19 -24.85
C THR A 94 -1.85 -5.69 -23.79
N LEU A 95 -1.71 -5.20 -22.54
CA LEU A 95 -2.56 -5.61 -21.43
C LEU A 95 -4.00 -5.12 -21.64
N ASP A 96 -4.95 -6.06 -21.56
CA ASP A 96 -6.38 -5.75 -21.53
C ASP A 96 -6.77 -5.32 -20.10
N LEU A 97 -6.85 -4.01 -19.88
CA LEU A 97 -7.14 -3.44 -18.56
C LEU A 97 -8.54 -3.76 -18.03
N GLU A 98 -9.46 -4.20 -18.88
CA GLU A 98 -10.82 -4.61 -18.47
C GLU A 98 -10.86 -6.06 -17.99
N ALA A 99 -10.05 -6.93 -18.57
CA ALA A 99 -10.14 -8.37 -18.38
C ALA A 99 -8.96 -8.97 -17.61
N SER A 100 -7.84 -8.28 -17.48
CA SER A 100 -6.60 -8.85 -16.94
C SER A 100 -5.80 -7.86 -16.10
N SER A 101 -4.83 -8.41 -15.38
CA SER A 101 -3.90 -7.68 -14.53
C SER A 101 -2.54 -8.36 -14.63
N SER A 102 -1.49 -7.58 -14.76
CA SER A 102 -0.10 -8.04 -14.76
C SER A 102 0.57 -7.86 -13.39
N ILE A 103 -0.19 -7.76 -12.31
CA ILE A 103 0.34 -7.51 -10.98
C ILE A 103 1.40 -8.56 -10.62
N PRO A 104 2.65 -8.15 -10.41
CA PRO A 104 3.72 -9.07 -10.05
C PRO A 104 3.55 -9.59 -8.62
N THR A 105 4.32 -10.60 -8.27
CA THR A 105 4.39 -11.08 -6.87
C THR A 105 4.80 -9.94 -5.96
N GLY A 106 4.00 -9.69 -4.92
CA GLY A 106 4.25 -8.61 -3.98
C GLY A 106 5.49 -8.82 -3.12
N THR A 107 5.98 -7.74 -2.57
CA THR A 107 7.05 -7.74 -1.58
C THR A 107 6.46 -7.56 -0.18
N ALA A 108 6.77 -8.50 0.70
CA ALA A 108 6.29 -8.48 2.08
C ALA A 108 7.24 -7.73 3.02
N GLY A 109 6.68 -7.17 4.07
CA GLY A 109 7.41 -6.59 5.19
C GLY A 109 6.63 -6.72 6.48
N THR A 110 7.32 -6.68 7.60
CA THR A 110 6.72 -6.82 8.93
C THR A 110 7.11 -5.68 9.86
N HIS A 111 6.25 -5.36 10.82
CA HIS A 111 6.51 -4.34 11.83
C HIS A 111 5.95 -4.76 13.19
N SER A 112 6.78 -4.69 14.23
CA SER A 112 6.34 -4.99 15.60
C SER A 112 5.51 -3.84 16.17
N MET A 113 4.34 -4.17 16.69
CA MET A 113 3.43 -3.21 17.33
C MET A 113 3.94 -2.80 18.73
N GLY A 114 3.78 -1.56 19.07
CA GLY A 114 4.30 -1.01 20.35
C GLY A 114 3.33 -1.07 21.52
N GLY A 115 2.18 -1.73 21.41
CA GLY A 115 1.21 -1.90 22.49
C GLY A 115 0.36 -0.68 22.83
N THR A 116 0.44 0.41 22.09
CA THR A 116 -0.36 1.64 22.32
C THR A 116 -1.42 1.79 21.25
N ALA A 117 -2.67 1.98 21.68
CA ALA A 117 -3.80 2.24 20.79
C ALA A 117 -3.65 3.60 20.08
N GLY A 118 -3.98 3.65 18.79
CA GLY A 118 -3.97 4.86 17.99
C GLY A 118 -2.59 5.38 17.58
N ASP A 119 -1.51 4.74 18.03
CA ASP A 119 -0.15 5.13 17.64
C ASP A 119 0.09 4.87 16.15
N LEU A 120 0.40 5.93 15.40
CA LEU A 120 0.75 5.83 14.00
C LEU A 120 2.12 5.16 13.84
N ARG A 121 2.14 4.05 13.14
CA ARG A 121 3.34 3.27 12.80
C ARG A 121 3.68 3.46 11.34
N LYS A 122 4.94 3.18 11.01
CA LYS A 122 5.44 3.23 9.64
C LYS A 122 6.28 2.00 9.34
N LEU A 123 5.95 1.31 8.27
CA LEU A 123 6.75 0.24 7.70
C LEU A 123 7.25 0.69 6.31
N SER A 124 8.56 0.57 6.08
CA SER A 124 9.15 0.85 4.77
C SER A 124 9.45 -0.47 4.06
N ILE A 125 8.92 -0.63 2.84
CA ILE A 125 9.13 -1.80 1.98
C ILE A 125 9.79 -1.32 0.69
N THR A 126 10.77 -2.07 0.18
CA THR A 126 11.47 -1.75 -1.07
C THR A 126 11.07 -2.72 -2.16
N LEU A 127 10.57 -2.19 -3.26
CA LEU A 127 10.33 -2.91 -4.51
C LEU A 127 11.54 -2.70 -5.42
N SER A 128 12.19 -3.79 -5.81
CA SER A 128 13.37 -3.78 -6.68
C SER A 128 13.23 -4.81 -7.80
N ALA A 129 14.01 -4.65 -8.85
CA ALA A 129 14.02 -5.56 -9.99
C ALA A 129 12.59 -5.89 -10.50
N THR A 130 12.22 -7.18 -10.51
CA THR A 130 10.92 -7.65 -11.01
C THR A 130 9.74 -7.24 -10.13
N SER A 131 9.96 -6.96 -8.83
CA SER A 131 8.85 -6.61 -7.93
C SER A 131 8.29 -5.20 -8.15
N LYS A 132 9.01 -4.34 -8.89
CA LYS A 132 8.55 -3.01 -9.33
C LYS A 132 7.99 -3.00 -10.76
N ASP A 133 7.73 -4.17 -11.36
CA ASP A 133 7.14 -4.34 -12.68
C ASP A 133 7.83 -3.53 -13.81
N SER A 134 9.15 -3.41 -13.74
CA SER A 134 9.93 -2.63 -14.71
C SER A 134 9.47 -1.19 -14.91
N VAL A 135 8.77 -0.60 -13.94
CA VAL A 135 8.20 0.75 -14.02
C VAL A 135 9.19 1.78 -14.52
N ALA A 136 8.72 2.61 -15.45
CA ALA A 136 9.46 3.72 -16.03
C ALA A 136 8.71 5.05 -15.86
N ALA A 137 9.40 6.16 -16.07
CA ALA A 137 8.77 7.47 -16.10
C ALA A 137 7.72 7.54 -17.21
N GLY A 138 6.53 8.02 -16.87
CA GLY A 138 5.40 8.11 -17.81
C GLY A 138 4.46 6.91 -17.82
N ASP A 139 4.82 5.79 -17.20
CA ASP A 139 3.93 4.64 -17.10
C ASP A 139 2.70 4.95 -16.25
N GLN A 140 1.57 4.35 -16.63
CA GLN A 140 0.43 4.26 -15.75
C GLN A 140 0.74 3.23 -14.67
N VAL A 141 0.60 3.62 -13.41
CA VAL A 141 0.89 2.77 -12.26
C VAL A 141 -0.35 2.56 -11.42
N ARG A 142 -0.55 1.32 -10.97
CA ARG A 142 -1.52 0.96 -9.94
C ARG A 142 -0.78 0.28 -8.79
N PHE A 143 -0.98 0.80 -7.59
CA PHE A 143 -0.37 0.27 -6.38
C PHE A 143 -1.36 -0.63 -5.63
N GLY A 144 -0.91 -1.78 -5.17
CA GLY A 144 -1.68 -2.71 -4.35
C GLY A 144 -1.10 -2.82 -2.95
N LEU A 145 -1.99 -2.86 -1.97
CA LEU A 145 -1.67 -3.07 -0.56
C LEU A 145 -2.50 -4.23 -0.03
N SER A 146 -1.87 -5.13 0.73
CA SER A 146 -2.59 -6.16 1.48
C SER A 146 -2.00 -6.37 2.86
N ARG A 147 -2.88 -6.64 3.83
CA ARG A 147 -2.52 -7.28 5.08
C ARG A 147 -2.50 -8.78 4.83
N THR A 148 -1.43 -9.47 5.22
CA THR A 148 -1.27 -10.90 4.96
C THR A 148 -1.22 -11.66 6.28
N THR A 149 -1.99 -12.74 6.38
CA THR A 149 -2.03 -13.58 7.57
C THR A 149 -0.72 -14.32 7.85
N ALA A 150 0.10 -14.51 6.81
CA ALA A 150 1.43 -15.05 6.96
C ALA A 150 2.33 -14.06 7.74
N SER A 151 2.79 -14.46 8.91
CA SER A 151 3.61 -13.65 9.81
C SER A 151 2.90 -12.45 10.47
N ASP A 152 1.58 -12.34 10.38
CA ASP A 152 0.77 -11.38 11.13
C ASP A 152 0.15 -12.09 12.35
N ASP A 153 0.38 -11.54 13.53
CA ASP A 153 -0.20 -12.01 14.78
C ASP A 153 -0.87 -10.90 15.60
N VAL A 154 -1.10 -9.74 14.96
CA VAL A 154 -1.83 -8.62 15.58
C VAL A 154 -3.30 -8.93 15.61
N ALA A 155 -3.88 -8.94 16.80
CA ALA A 155 -5.32 -9.13 16.98
C ALA A 155 -6.11 -7.87 16.56
N GLY A 156 -7.22 -8.08 15.82
CA GLY A 156 -8.12 -7.02 15.37
C GLY A 156 -7.61 -6.26 14.16
N ASP A 157 -8.34 -5.21 13.81
CA ASP A 157 -8.13 -4.47 12.58
C ASP A 157 -6.92 -3.55 12.64
N LEU A 158 -6.26 -3.43 11.51
CA LEU A 158 -5.25 -2.42 11.25
C LEU A 158 -5.78 -1.38 10.26
N PHE A 159 -5.54 -0.12 10.55
CA PHE A 159 -6.08 1.01 9.81
C PHE A 159 -4.96 1.75 9.07
N VAL A 160 -5.11 1.90 7.76
CA VAL A 160 -4.15 2.61 6.90
C VAL A 160 -4.76 3.93 6.44
N PRO A 161 -4.32 5.08 6.97
CA PRO A 161 -4.80 6.39 6.54
C PRO A 161 -4.19 6.83 5.21
N PHE A 162 -2.95 6.48 4.92
CA PHE A 162 -2.25 6.80 3.68
C PHE A 162 -0.99 5.94 3.49
N VAL A 163 -0.50 5.94 2.27
CA VAL A 163 0.77 5.33 1.86
C VAL A 163 1.60 6.39 1.14
N VAL A 164 2.91 6.35 1.29
CA VAL A 164 3.84 7.21 0.54
C VAL A 164 4.74 6.34 -0.32
N ILE A 165 4.76 6.62 -1.62
CA ILE A 165 5.63 5.96 -2.60
C ILE A 165 6.71 6.96 -3.00
N TYR A 166 7.97 6.52 -3.02
CA TYR A 166 9.09 7.37 -3.42
C TYR A 166 10.22 6.58 -4.06
N GLU A 167 11.04 7.26 -4.84
CA GLU A 167 12.24 6.66 -5.40
C GLU A 167 13.31 6.48 -4.34
N GLY A 168 13.85 5.25 -4.24
CA GLY A 168 14.99 4.94 -3.40
C GLY A 168 16.30 5.28 -4.11
N THR A 169 17.20 5.91 -3.41
CA THR A 169 18.60 6.11 -3.82
C THR A 169 19.48 5.08 -3.14
#